data_aa582b8e163da3b37aa35b266abe48cc
#
_entry.id   aa582b8e163da3b37aa35b266abe48cc
#
_cell.length_a   1.000
_cell.length_b   1.000
_cell.length_c   1.000
_cell.angle_alpha   90.00
_cell.angle_beta   90.00
_cell.angle_gamma   90.00
#
_symmetry.space_group_name_H-M   'P 1'
#
loop_
_entity.id
_entity.type
_entity.pdbx_description
1 polymer ?
#
loop_
_entity_poly.entity_id
_entity_poly.type
_entity_poly.pdbx_seq_one_letter_code
_entity_poly.pdbx_strand_id
1 'polypeptide(L)'
;MERKNFVEELQWRGMIHTIMPGAEEQLKKEMTTAYLGIDPTADSLHIGHLVGVMILKHLQMCGHRPIALVGGATGMIGDPSGKSQERNLLNEEALRHNQEAIKAQLARLIDFDSDAENAAVMVNNYDWMKEFSFLDFAREIGKCITVNYMMAKDSVKKRFNGEGDGMSFTEFTYQLLQGYDFLHLYQSMDCKLQLGGADQWGNITTGTELIRRKLGSEAEAFAITCPLITKADGTKFGKTESGNVWLDARYTSPYKFYQFWLNVSDDDAKRYIKIFTLLDRETIESLIAEHEEAPHLRVLQKRLAEEVTTMIHSREEYEKAVEASQILFGQSTSEALHRLDEQTLLQVFDGVPQFKVSKEELGCSFIDLCAEKSAIFPSKGECRKMIQGGGVSLNKEKVADIQRVVTAEDLIAEKYILVQRGKKNYYLVIVE
;
A
#
# COMPACT_ATOMS: atom_id res chain seq x y z
N MET A 1 30.25 -13.77 7.54
CA MET A 1 29.08 -14.46 6.97
C MET A 1 29.02 -14.13 5.50
N GLU A 2 28.80 -15.13 4.66
CA GLU A 2 28.56 -14.93 3.24
C GLU A 2 27.24 -14.15 3.06
N ARG A 3 27.24 -13.06 2.28
CA ARG A 3 26.04 -12.27 2.05
C ARG A 3 25.07 -13.08 1.21
N LYS A 4 23.76 -13.01 1.53
CA LYS A 4 22.74 -13.56 0.64
C LYS A 4 22.79 -12.85 -0.71
N ASN A 5 22.61 -13.59 -1.81
CA ASN A 5 22.58 -13.00 -3.14
C ASN A 5 21.25 -12.24 -3.34
N PHE A 6 21.34 -10.91 -3.35
CA PHE A 6 20.17 -10.04 -3.50
C PHE A 6 19.44 -10.24 -4.84
N VAL A 7 20.19 -10.40 -5.94
CA VAL A 7 19.60 -10.60 -7.27
C VAL A 7 18.85 -11.94 -7.34
N GLU A 8 19.43 -13.01 -6.81
CA GLU A 8 18.79 -14.32 -6.76
C GLU A 8 17.52 -14.30 -5.90
N GLU A 9 17.56 -13.63 -4.74
CA GLU A 9 16.40 -13.45 -3.86
C GLU A 9 15.25 -12.74 -4.59
N LEU A 10 15.55 -11.62 -5.27
CA LEU A 10 14.53 -10.89 -5.99
C LEU A 10 14.03 -11.64 -7.25
N GLN A 11 14.89 -12.37 -7.96
CA GLN A 11 14.49 -13.17 -9.12
C GLN A 11 13.51 -14.26 -8.72
N TRP A 12 13.82 -14.99 -7.64
CA TRP A 12 12.93 -16.02 -7.13
C TRP A 12 11.57 -15.45 -6.70
N ARG A 13 11.55 -14.26 -6.11
CA ARG A 13 10.32 -13.57 -5.71
C ARG A 13 9.53 -12.99 -6.89
N GLY A 14 10.09 -12.97 -8.09
CA GLY A 14 9.48 -12.35 -9.26
C GLY A 14 9.52 -10.82 -9.21
N MET A 15 10.50 -10.24 -8.52
CA MET A 15 10.66 -8.81 -8.29
C MET A 15 11.70 -8.16 -9.22
N ILE A 16 12.16 -8.85 -10.25
CA ILE A 16 13.09 -8.28 -11.24
C ILE A 16 12.42 -8.18 -12.61
N HIS A 17 12.47 -7.00 -13.19
CA HIS A 17 12.10 -6.73 -14.57
C HIS A 17 13.34 -6.57 -15.46
N THR A 18 14.25 -5.69 -15.08
CA THR A 18 15.49 -5.45 -15.85
C THR A 18 16.66 -5.26 -14.90
N ILE A 19 17.79 -5.86 -15.24
CA ILE A 19 19.07 -5.69 -14.55
C ILE A 19 20.06 -5.11 -15.55
N MET A 20 20.72 -4.02 -15.19
CA MET A 20 21.82 -3.48 -15.98
C MET A 20 23.04 -4.41 -15.90
N PRO A 21 23.73 -4.71 -17.01
CA PRO A 21 24.96 -5.49 -16.99
C PRO A 21 25.98 -4.96 -15.97
N GLY A 22 26.62 -5.84 -15.21
CA GLY A 22 27.57 -5.49 -14.15
C GLY A 22 26.95 -5.28 -12.76
N ALA A 23 25.61 -5.09 -12.66
CA ALA A 23 24.94 -4.83 -11.37
C ALA A 23 25.04 -6.02 -10.40
N GLU A 24 24.91 -7.23 -10.91
CA GLU A 24 25.00 -8.44 -10.07
C GLU A 24 26.44 -8.68 -9.60
N GLU A 25 27.42 -8.45 -10.46
CA GLU A 25 28.85 -8.54 -10.13
C GLU A 25 29.23 -7.53 -9.05
N GLN A 26 28.74 -6.29 -9.17
CA GLN A 26 28.97 -5.24 -8.15
C GLN A 26 28.39 -5.66 -6.78
N LEU A 27 27.17 -6.19 -6.76
CA LEU A 27 26.52 -6.64 -5.51
C LEU A 27 27.24 -7.85 -4.88
N LYS A 28 27.81 -8.75 -5.67
CA LYS A 28 28.62 -9.88 -5.17
C LYS A 28 29.98 -9.43 -4.65
N LYS A 29 30.57 -8.41 -5.27
CA LYS A 29 31.92 -7.93 -4.95
C LYS A 29 32.01 -7.30 -3.57
N GLU A 30 31.09 -6.41 -3.24
CA GLU A 30 31.16 -5.61 -2.01
C GLU A 30 29.76 -5.22 -1.49
N MET A 31 29.71 -4.70 -0.24
CA MET A 31 28.53 -4.01 0.23
C MET A 31 28.27 -2.82 -0.69
N THR A 32 27.12 -2.81 -1.31
CA THR A 32 26.73 -1.77 -2.26
C THR A 32 25.67 -0.87 -1.67
N THR A 33 25.86 0.44 -1.77
CA THR A 33 24.82 1.40 -1.46
C THR A 33 23.89 1.55 -2.65
N ALA A 34 22.59 1.41 -2.42
CA ALA A 34 21.56 1.55 -3.44
C ALA A 34 20.42 2.42 -2.96
N TYR A 35 19.81 3.17 -3.88
CA TYR A 35 18.68 4.03 -3.51
C TYR A 35 17.42 3.76 -4.30
N LEU A 36 16.30 4.12 -3.69
CA LEU A 36 14.98 4.18 -4.31
C LEU A 36 14.33 5.51 -3.95
N GLY A 37 13.80 6.21 -4.96
CA GLY A 37 13.11 7.49 -4.79
C GLY A 37 11.61 7.31 -4.60
N ILE A 38 11.03 8.10 -3.71
CA ILE A 38 9.60 8.17 -3.42
C ILE A 38 9.16 9.61 -3.41
N ASP A 39 8.31 10.02 -4.36
CA ASP A 39 7.72 11.35 -4.35
C ASP A 39 6.61 11.44 -3.31
N PRO A 40 6.64 12.44 -2.40
CA PRO A 40 5.71 12.57 -1.28
C PRO A 40 4.38 13.20 -1.72
N THR A 41 3.64 12.51 -2.59
CA THR A 41 2.37 13.01 -3.18
C THR A 41 1.18 12.96 -2.21
N ALA A 42 1.34 12.31 -1.06
CA ALA A 42 0.38 12.21 0.03
C ALA A 42 1.12 11.98 1.35
N ASP A 43 0.45 12.20 2.49
CA ASP A 43 1.00 11.94 3.83
C ASP A 43 0.92 10.46 4.27
N SER A 44 0.76 9.57 3.31
CA SER A 44 0.84 8.12 3.51
C SER A 44 1.33 7.44 2.24
N LEU A 45 2.05 6.34 2.43
CA LEU A 45 2.28 5.35 1.39
C LEU A 45 1.01 4.50 1.21
N HIS A 46 0.86 3.93 0.03
CA HIS A 46 -0.15 2.91 -0.27
C HIS A 46 0.53 1.60 -0.69
N ILE A 47 -0.23 0.52 -0.80
CA ILE A 47 0.35 -0.82 -1.08
C ILE A 47 1.13 -0.88 -2.42
N GLY A 48 0.87 0.00 -3.36
CA GLY A 48 1.69 0.13 -4.58
C GLY A 48 3.14 0.54 -4.29
N HIS A 49 3.36 1.42 -3.30
CA HIS A 49 4.71 1.81 -2.86
C HIS A 49 5.39 0.70 -2.06
N LEU A 50 4.60 -0.18 -1.42
CA LEU A 50 5.13 -1.26 -0.57
C LEU A 50 6.09 -2.18 -1.33
N VAL A 51 5.90 -2.35 -2.65
CA VAL A 51 6.85 -3.12 -3.49
C VAL A 51 8.26 -2.54 -3.39
N GLY A 52 8.41 -1.23 -3.57
CA GLY A 52 9.70 -0.54 -3.46
C GLY A 52 10.29 -0.64 -2.06
N VAL A 53 9.45 -0.52 -1.03
CA VAL A 53 9.86 -0.67 0.37
C VAL A 53 10.37 -2.10 0.63
N MET A 54 9.69 -3.12 0.11
CA MET A 54 10.13 -4.52 0.23
C MET A 54 11.47 -4.76 -0.48
N ILE A 55 11.71 -4.12 -1.62
CA ILE A 55 13.01 -4.20 -2.32
C ILE A 55 14.11 -3.62 -1.44
N LEU A 56 13.92 -2.44 -0.84
CA LEU A 56 14.89 -1.86 0.09
C LEU A 56 15.09 -2.74 1.33
N LYS A 57 14.02 -3.35 1.84
CA LYS A 57 14.10 -4.28 2.97
C LYS A 57 14.94 -5.52 2.62
N HIS A 58 14.70 -6.14 1.48
CA HIS A 58 15.51 -7.27 1.01
C HIS A 58 16.95 -6.87 0.74
N LEU A 59 17.21 -5.69 0.18
CA LEU A 59 18.54 -5.15 0.00
C LEU A 59 19.32 -5.10 1.33
N GLN A 60 18.68 -4.54 2.37
CA GLN A 60 19.25 -4.46 3.71
C GLN A 60 19.50 -5.86 4.32
N MET A 61 18.53 -6.76 4.21
CA MET A 61 18.64 -8.14 4.69
C MET A 61 19.75 -8.94 3.98
N CYS A 62 20.07 -8.59 2.74
CA CYS A 62 21.17 -9.17 1.97
C CYS A 62 22.53 -8.51 2.29
N GLY A 63 22.59 -7.60 3.25
CA GLY A 63 23.84 -6.98 3.72
C GLY A 63 24.32 -5.80 2.88
N HIS A 64 23.42 -5.17 2.11
CA HIS A 64 23.68 -3.93 1.38
C HIS A 64 23.02 -2.74 2.07
N ARG A 65 23.47 -1.52 1.73
CA ARG A 65 23.02 -0.29 2.38
C ARG A 65 21.91 0.40 1.58
N PRO A 66 20.67 0.48 2.10
CA PRO A 66 19.60 1.20 1.45
C PRO A 66 19.69 2.70 1.68
N ILE A 67 19.35 3.49 0.64
CA ILE A 67 18.99 4.90 0.76
C ILE A 67 17.53 5.04 0.35
N ALA A 68 16.69 5.56 1.24
CA ALA A 68 15.35 6.01 0.93
C ALA A 68 15.41 7.51 0.59
N LEU A 69 15.24 7.85 -0.70
CA LEU A 69 15.19 9.22 -1.14
C LEU A 69 13.74 9.70 -1.14
N VAL A 70 13.45 10.72 -0.35
CA VAL A 70 12.17 11.41 -0.41
C VAL A 70 12.29 12.58 -1.39
N GLY A 71 11.44 12.59 -2.41
CA GLY A 71 11.48 13.54 -3.50
C GLY A 71 10.86 14.90 -3.15
N GLY A 72 11.50 15.68 -2.26
CA GLY A 72 11.02 17.02 -1.92
C GLY A 72 11.05 17.99 -3.10
N ALA A 73 12.13 17.99 -3.88
CA ALA A 73 12.22 18.79 -5.10
C ALA A 73 11.43 18.17 -6.27
N THR A 74 11.59 16.88 -6.50
CA THR A 74 10.90 16.19 -7.59
C THR A 74 9.39 16.12 -7.40
N GLY A 75 8.91 16.08 -6.15
CA GLY A 75 7.49 16.19 -5.83
C GLY A 75 6.87 17.55 -6.19
N MET A 76 7.67 18.63 -6.24
CA MET A 76 7.23 19.95 -6.75
C MET A 76 7.11 20.01 -8.27
N ILE A 77 7.76 19.09 -8.98
CA ILE A 77 7.78 19.02 -10.45
C ILE A 77 6.76 18.00 -10.96
N GLY A 78 6.71 16.81 -10.35
CA GLY A 78 5.83 15.72 -10.71
C GLY A 78 6.39 14.82 -11.81
N ASP A 79 6.54 13.52 -11.48
CA ASP A 79 7.04 12.51 -12.42
C ASP A 79 6.05 12.22 -13.55
N PRO A 80 6.43 12.42 -14.83
CA PRO A 80 5.57 12.12 -15.97
C PRO A 80 5.51 10.63 -16.34
N SER A 81 6.36 9.77 -15.76
CA SER A 81 6.48 8.36 -16.11
C SER A 81 5.16 7.61 -15.88
N GLY A 82 4.70 6.89 -16.91
CA GLY A 82 3.44 6.14 -16.86
C GLY A 82 2.17 6.99 -16.76
N LYS A 83 2.24 8.30 -17.04
CA LYS A 83 1.13 9.26 -16.97
C LYS A 83 0.79 9.84 -18.33
N SER A 84 -0.49 10.14 -18.53
CA SER A 84 -1.02 10.83 -19.71
C SER A 84 -1.35 12.30 -19.47
N GLN A 85 -1.41 12.73 -18.20
CA GLN A 85 -1.77 14.09 -17.78
C GLN A 85 -0.76 14.63 -16.76
N GLU A 86 -0.57 15.95 -16.75
CA GLU A 86 0.26 16.65 -15.78
C GLU A 86 -0.32 16.53 -14.37
N ARG A 87 0.55 16.51 -13.35
CA ARG A 87 0.15 16.46 -11.94
C ARG A 87 -0.15 17.84 -11.39
N ASN A 88 -1.07 17.91 -10.42
CA ASN A 88 -1.22 19.08 -9.57
C ASN A 88 0.02 19.20 -8.68
N LEU A 89 0.61 20.38 -8.68
CA LEU A 89 1.80 20.68 -7.89
C LEU A 89 1.41 20.92 -6.43
N LEU A 90 2.17 20.33 -5.50
CA LEU A 90 2.03 20.56 -4.08
C LEU A 90 2.88 21.77 -3.65
N ASN A 91 2.45 22.48 -2.61
CA ASN A 91 3.26 23.51 -2.00
C ASN A 91 4.30 22.91 -1.04
N GLU A 92 5.29 23.72 -0.63
CA GLU A 92 6.40 23.27 0.22
C GLU A 92 5.93 22.74 1.59
N GLU A 93 4.92 23.38 2.20
CA GLU A 93 4.40 22.97 3.50
C GLU A 93 3.75 21.57 3.44
N ALA A 94 2.91 21.32 2.44
CA ALA A 94 2.30 20.02 2.22
C ALA A 94 3.35 18.94 1.94
N LEU A 95 4.39 19.26 1.15
CA LEU A 95 5.49 18.34 0.87
C LEU A 95 6.28 17.98 2.13
N ARG A 96 6.60 18.96 3.00
CA ARG A 96 7.29 18.71 4.27
C ARG A 96 6.46 17.83 5.20
N HIS A 97 5.17 18.12 5.31
CA HIS A 97 4.25 17.28 6.09
C HIS A 97 4.23 15.84 5.59
N ASN A 98 4.09 15.65 4.27
CA ASN A 98 4.07 14.33 3.66
C ASN A 98 5.41 13.60 3.85
N GLN A 99 6.55 14.30 3.76
CA GLN A 99 7.88 13.72 3.98
C GLN A 99 8.03 13.12 5.37
N GLU A 100 7.63 13.85 6.42
CA GLU A 100 7.72 13.36 7.79
C GLU A 100 6.81 12.14 8.03
N ALA A 101 5.61 12.16 7.47
CA ALA A 101 4.69 11.03 7.57
C ALA A 101 5.24 9.77 6.86
N ILE A 102 5.80 9.91 5.66
CA ILE A 102 6.42 8.81 4.91
C ILE A 102 7.64 8.27 5.67
N LYS A 103 8.47 9.16 6.23
CA LYS A 103 9.62 8.78 7.04
C LYS A 103 9.22 7.88 8.21
N ALA A 104 8.19 8.26 8.95
CA ALA A 104 7.69 7.48 10.07
C ALA A 104 7.18 6.09 9.64
N GLN A 105 6.59 5.96 8.46
CA GLN A 105 6.16 4.68 7.92
C GLN A 105 7.33 3.80 7.48
N LEU A 106 8.32 4.36 6.79
CA LEU A 106 9.52 3.63 6.34
C LEU A 106 10.35 3.12 7.53
N ALA A 107 10.48 3.91 8.60
CA ALA A 107 11.24 3.55 9.78
C ALA A 107 10.69 2.32 10.54
N ARG A 108 9.42 1.95 10.30
CA ARG A 108 8.85 0.71 10.85
C ARG A 108 9.32 -0.55 10.12
N LEU A 109 9.74 -0.41 8.87
CA LEU A 109 10.05 -1.54 7.99
C LEU A 109 11.55 -1.69 7.73
N ILE A 110 12.27 -0.59 7.67
CA ILE A 110 13.70 -0.52 7.34
C ILE A 110 14.45 0.01 8.56
N ASP A 111 15.56 -0.58 8.86
CA ASP A 111 16.41 -0.15 9.99
C ASP A 111 17.27 1.06 9.58
N PHE A 112 16.96 2.21 10.19
CA PHE A 112 17.71 3.47 10.02
C PHE A 112 18.58 3.81 11.23
N ASP A 113 18.34 3.19 12.37
CA ASP A 113 18.79 3.69 13.66
C ASP A 113 19.87 2.81 14.31
N SER A 114 20.12 1.61 13.80
CA SER A 114 21.14 0.74 14.35
C SER A 114 22.55 1.18 13.98
N ASP A 115 23.56 0.71 14.74
CA ASP A 115 24.98 0.89 14.45
C ASP A 115 25.49 -0.07 13.35
N ALA A 116 24.62 -0.76 12.63
CA ALA A 116 25.02 -1.68 11.58
C ALA A 116 25.64 -0.91 10.40
N GLU A 117 26.71 -1.46 9.82
CA GLU A 117 27.38 -0.86 8.67
C GLU A 117 26.43 -0.59 7.51
N ASN A 118 25.41 -1.43 7.35
CA ASN A 118 24.36 -1.31 6.33
C ASN A 118 23.06 -0.71 6.86
N ALA A 119 23.07 0.02 7.97
CA ALA A 119 21.94 0.81 8.39
C ALA A 119 21.52 1.77 7.26
N ALA A 120 20.22 1.87 7.04
CA ALA A 120 19.67 2.70 5.96
C ALA A 120 19.88 4.19 6.22
N VAL A 121 19.84 4.98 5.15
CA VAL A 121 19.86 6.43 5.24
C VAL A 121 18.64 6.99 4.56
N MET A 122 18.03 8.00 5.15
CA MET A 122 16.97 8.76 4.52
C MET A 122 17.51 10.13 4.09
N VAL A 123 17.22 10.50 2.85
CA VAL A 123 17.65 11.78 2.28
C VAL A 123 16.48 12.48 1.58
N ASN A 124 16.61 13.78 1.42
CA ASN A 124 15.66 14.62 0.71
C ASN A 124 16.36 15.36 -0.43
N ASN A 125 15.94 15.15 -1.66
CA ASN A 125 16.58 15.81 -2.81
C ASN A 125 16.39 17.33 -2.84
N TYR A 126 15.45 17.88 -2.07
CA TYR A 126 15.31 19.33 -1.90
C TYR A 126 16.57 19.94 -1.27
N ASP A 127 17.29 19.20 -0.41
CA ASP A 127 18.47 19.74 0.30
C ASP A 127 19.60 20.14 -0.65
N TRP A 128 19.79 19.43 -1.76
CA TRP A 128 20.80 19.79 -2.76
C TRP A 128 20.23 20.52 -3.97
N MET A 129 18.95 20.31 -4.31
CA MET A 129 18.33 20.98 -5.45
C MET A 129 18.07 22.46 -5.22
N LYS A 130 17.72 22.87 -4.00
CA LYS A 130 17.43 24.27 -3.66
C LYS A 130 18.62 25.20 -3.85
N GLU A 131 19.84 24.68 -3.79
CA GLU A 131 21.06 25.45 -3.95
C GLU A 131 21.41 25.69 -5.45
N PHE A 132 20.77 24.97 -6.38
CA PHE A 132 21.00 25.18 -7.79
C PHE A 132 20.20 26.37 -8.32
N SER A 133 20.92 27.36 -8.91
CA SER A 133 20.25 28.30 -9.81
C SER A 133 19.88 27.59 -11.11
N PHE A 134 18.86 28.09 -11.81
CA PHE A 134 18.49 27.57 -13.13
C PHE A 134 19.68 27.62 -14.13
N LEU A 135 20.47 28.70 -14.06
CA LEU A 135 21.63 28.87 -14.95
C LEU A 135 22.73 27.84 -14.64
N ASP A 136 23.00 27.59 -13.36
CA ASP A 136 24.00 26.60 -12.97
C ASP A 136 23.56 25.20 -13.34
N PHE A 137 22.30 24.83 -13.11
CA PHE A 137 21.77 23.55 -13.50
C PHE A 137 21.84 23.32 -15.03
N ALA A 138 21.42 24.33 -15.81
CA ALA A 138 21.49 24.26 -17.27
C ALA A 138 22.93 24.12 -17.77
N ARG A 139 23.89 24.83 -17.15
CA ARG A 139 25.31 24.79 -17.52
C ARG A 139 26.00 23.51 -17.08
N GLU A 140 25.74 23.04 -15.85
CA GLU A 140 26.47 21.93 -15.25
C GLU A 140 25.88 20.55 -15.61
N ILE A 141 24.55 20.47 -15.69
CA ILE A 141 23.82 19.23 -15.91
C ILE A 141 23.20 19.20 -17.30
N GLY A 142 22.47 20.25 -17.67
CA GLY A 142 21.73 20.29 -18.95
C GLY A 142 22.60 20.07 -20.17
N LYS A 143 23.84 20.57 -20.20
CA LYS A 143 24.75 20.34 -21.33
C LYS A 143 25.34 18.93 -21.42
N CYS A 144 25.23 18.13 -20.34
CA CYS A 144 25.78 16.78 -20.33
C CYS A 144 24.86 15.77 -21.05
N ILE A 145 23.56 16.05 -21.13
CA ILE A 145 22.56 15.18 -21.75
C ILE A 145 21.94 15.90 -22.93
N THR A 146 21.99 15.29 -24.12
CA THR A 146 21.42 15.90 -25.33
C THR A 146 19.90 15.80 -25.35
N VAL A 147 19.22 16.79 -25.93
CA VAL A 147 17.77 16.76 -26.15
C VAL A 147 17.36 15.50 -26.93
N ASN A 148 18.13 15.10 -27.93
CA ASN A 148 17.87 13.87 -28.70
C ASN A 148 17.84 12.62 -27.80
N TYR A 149 18.76 12.53 -26.84
CA TYR A 149 18.76 11.45 -25.85
C TYR A 149 17.50 11.46 -24.99
N MET A 150 17.10 12.65 -24.51
CA MET A 150 15.89 12.82 -23.71
C MET A 150 14.63 12.48 -24.51
N MET A 151 14.54 12.93 -25.75
CA MET A 151 13.42 12.64 -26.68
C MET A 151 13.29 11.15 -27.03
N ALA A 152 14.38 10.40 -26.95
CA ALA A 152 14.38 8.96 -27.25
C ALA A 152 13.73 8.09 -26.16
N LYS A 153 13.44 8.64 -24.99
CA LYS A 153 12.79 7.90 -23.89
C LYS A 153 11.33 7.58 -24.21
N ASP A 154 10.86 6.40 -23.85
CA ASP A 154 9.51 5.93 -24.19
C ASP A 154 8.41 6.80 -23.58
N SER A 155 8.60 7.28 -22.34
CA SER A 155 7.68 8.20 -21.67
C SER A 155 7.52 9.53 -22.43
N VAL A 156 8.61 10.02 -23.04
CA VAL A 156 8.62 11.23 -23.84
C VAL A 156 8.00 10.99 -25.21
N LYS A 157 8.44 9.94 -25.93
CA LYS A 157 7.93 9.59 -27.27
C LYS A 157 6.42 9.45 -27.32
N LYS A 158 5.81 8.76 -26.36
CA LYS A 158 4.36 8.57 -26.28
C LYS A 158 3.62 9.90 -26.25
N ARG A 159 4.07 10.84 -25.42
CA ARG A 159 3.45 12.18 -25.28
C ARG A 159 3.61 13.03 -26.53
N PHE A 160 4.75 12.93 -27.23
CA PHE A 160 4.99 13.67 -28.49
C PHE A 160 4.28 13.04 -29.70
N ASN A 161 3.95 11.75 -29.67
CA ASN A 161 3.24 11.07 -30.75
C ASN A 161 1.71 11.20 -30.66
N GLY A 162 1.19 12.06 -29.79
CA GLY A 162 -0.25 12.35 -29.67
C GLY A 162 -1.01 11.40 -28.74
N GLU A 163 -0.32 10.60 -27.94
CA GLU A 163 -0.94 9.79 -26.88
C GLU A 163 -1.11 10.61 -25.59
N GLY A 164 -1.98 11.64 -25.63
CA GLY A 164 -2.28 12.52 -24.50
C GLY A 164 -2.06 14.01 -24.77
N ASP A 165 -2.22 14.82 -23.72
CA ASP A 165 -1.99 16.27 -23.74
C ASP A 165 -0.50 16.55 -23.81
N GLY A 166 0.15 17.07 -24.71
CA GLY A 166 1.56 17.40 -24.81
C GLY A 166 2.41 17.22 -23.52
N MET A 167 3.63 17.67 -23.51
CA MET A 167 4.51 17.61 -22.34
C MET A 167 5.03 19.00 -22.01
N SER A 168 4.88 19.45 -20.77
CA SER A 168 5.44 20.73 -20.33
C SER A 168 6.96 20.66 -20.25
N PHE A 169 7.64 21.83 -20.29
CA PHE A 169 9.07 21.91 -20.05
C PHE A 169 9.44 21.32 -18.68
N THR A 170 8.59 21.56 -17.67
CA THR A 170 8.76 21.05 -16.31
C THR A 170 8.78 19.50 -16.30
N GLU A 171 7.79 18.86 -16.91
CA GLU A 171 7.76 17.40 -17.02
C GLU A 171 8.95 16.85 -17.83
N PHE A 172 9.32 17.53 -18.93
CA PHE A 172 10.44 17.13 -19.78
C PHE A 172 11.78 17.13 -19.04
N THR A 173 11.98 18.11 -18.14
CA THR A 173 13.21 18.22 -17.35
C THR A 173 13.28 17.27 -16.17
N TYR A 174 12.18 16.63 -15.76
CA TYR A 174 12.14 15.71 -14.62
C TYR A 174 13.24 14.64 -14.69
N GLN A 175 13.46 14.03 -15.85
CA GLN A 175 14.50 13.03 -16.04
C GLN A 175 15.91 13.51 -15.71
N LEU A 176 16.20 14.82 -15.90
CA LEU A 176 17.48 15.42 -15.54
C LEU A 176 17.60 15.62 -14.04
N LEU A 177 16.51 15.98 -13.35
CA LEU A 177 16.48 16.16 -11.90
C LEU A 177 16.75 14.82 -11.21
N GLN A 178 16.01 13.77 -11.59
CA GLN A 178 16.24 12.42 -11.04
C GLN A 178 17.63 11.87 -11.44
N GLY A 179 18.10 12.19 -12.64
CA GLY A 179 19.47 11.84 -13.06
C GLY A 179 20.52 12.51 -12.20
N TYR A 180 20.31 13.77 -11.83
CA TYR A 180 21.20 14.49 -10.93
C TYR A 180 21.17 13.95 -9.50
N ASP A 181 20.01 13.51 -8.99
CA ASP A 181 19.92 12.83 -7.70
C ASP A 181 20.87 11.64 -7.64
N PHE A 182 20.90 10.82 -8.70
CA PHE A 182 21.81 9.69 -8.78
C PHE A 182 23.28 10.11 -8.78
N LEU A 183 23.64 11.11 -9.60
CA LEU A 183 24.99 11.66 -9.62
C LEU A 183 25.41 12.21 -8.25
N HIS A 184 24.54 12.95 -7.59
CA HIS A 184 24.79 13.51 -6.26
C HIS A 184 25.03 12.41 -5.22
N LEU A 185 24.16 11.39 -5.18
CA LEU A 185 24.30 10.26 -4.25
C LEU A 185 25.54 9.40 -4.58
N TYR A 186 25.87 9.25 -5.86
CA TYR A 186 27.08 8.57 -6.29
C TYR A 186 28.32 9.26 -5.72
N GLN A 187 28.40 10.59 -5.85
CA GLN A 187 29.57 11.37 -5.42
C GLN A 187 29.65 11.56 -3.89
N SER A 188 28.50 11.72 -3.23
CA SER A 188 28.45 12.06 -1.79
C SER A 188 28.34 10.85 -0.88
N MET A 189 27.79 9.73 -1.36
CA MET A 189 27.46 8.56 -0.53
C MET A 189 27.90 7.22 -1.13
N ASP A 190 28.74 7.23 -2.18
CA ASP A 190 29.18 6.04 -2.92
C ASP A 190 27.99 5.14 -3.36
N CYS A 191 26.87 5.76 -3.74
CA CYS A 191 25.67 5.07 -4.17
C CYS A 191 25.84 4.62 -5.62
N LYS A 192 26.08 3.33 -5.85
CA LYS A 192 26.36 2.77 -7.18
C LYS A 192 25.13 2.18 -7.88
N LEU A 193 24.02 2.01 -7.17
CA LEU A 193 22.84 1.33 -7.73
C LEU A 193 21.57 2.15 -7.50
N GLN A 194 20.79 2.33 -8.56
CA GLN A 194 19.41 2.84 -8.44
C GLN A 194 18.40 1.73 -8.66
N LEU A 195 17.40 1.71 -7.79
CA LEU A 195 16.25 0.80 -7.80
C LEU A 195 14.99 1.56 -8.18
N GLY A 196 14.06 0.91 -8.87
CA GLY A 196 12.79 1.54 -9.24
C GLY A 196 11.82 0.59 -9.94
N GLY A 197 10.62 1.08 -10.28
CA GLY A 197 9.68 0.37 -11.13
C GLY A 197 10.12 0.33 -12.59
N ALA A 198 9.56 -0.57 -13.38
CA ALA A 198 9.87 -0.69 -14.80
C ALA A 198 9.59 0.60 -15.60
N ASP A 199 8.62 1.40 -15.17
CA ASP A 199 8.29 2.71 -15.73
C ASP A 199 9.38 3.76 -15.50
N GLN A 200 10.25 3.55 -14.51
CA GLN A 200 11.36 4.45 -14.14
C GLN A 200 12.63 4.22 -14.96
N TRP A 201 12.69 3.18 -15.78
CA TRP A 201 13.91 2.82 -16.54
C TRP A 201 14.52 3.99 -17.31
N GLY A 202 13.68 4.80 -17.96
CA GLY A 202 14.11 5.99 -18.70
C GLY A 202 14.82 7.03 -17.84
N ASN A 203 14.25 7.35 -16.67
CA ASN A 203 14.82 8.30 -15.73
C ASN A 203 16.10 7.74 -15.10
N ILE A 204 16.10 6.48 -14.69
CA ILE A 204 17.25 5.80 -14.06
C ILE A 204 18.45 5.78 -15.01
N THR A 205 18.22 5.39 -16.27
CA THR A 205 19.31 5.34 -17.27
C THR A 205 19.82 6.72 -17.67
N THR A 206 19.04 7.79 -17.47
CA THR A 206 19.53 9.16 -17.60
C THR A 206 20.55 9.45 -16.50
N GLY A 207 20.35 8.94 -15.28
CA GLY A 207 21.31 9.07 -14.17
C GLY A 207 22.62 8.32 -14.43
N THR A 208 22.57 7.07 -14.87
CA THR A 208 23.78 6.30 -15.21
C THR A 208 24.58 6.96 -16.35
N GLU A 209 23.89 7.48 -17.38
CA GLU A 209 24.50 8.20 -18.48
C GLU A 209 25.13 9.52 -18.02
N LEU A 210 24.47 10.27 -17.14
CA LEU A 210 24.98 11.51 -16.57
C LEU A 210 26.28 11.26 -15.77
N ILE A 211 26.32 10.21 -14.94
CA ILE A 211 27.49 9.79 -14.18
C ILE A 211 28.64 9.50 -15.13
N ARG A 212 28.39 8.68 -16.15
CA ARG A 212 29.39 8.32 -17.15
C ARG A 212 29.95 9.56 -17.88
N ARG A 213 29.11 10.51 -18.26
CA ARG A 213 29.53 11.73 -18.98
C ARG A 213 30.26 12.73 -18.10
N LYS A 214 29.88 12.84 -16.83
CA LYS A 214 30.52 13.78 -15.89
C LYS A 214 31.82 13.26 -15.31
N LEU A 215 31.88 11.96 -14.98
CA LEU A 215 32.98 11.38 -14.21
C LEU A 215 33.90 10.46 -15.05
N GLY A 216 33.52 10.17 -16.29
CA GLY A 216 34.29 9.32 -17.20
C GLY A 216 33.74 7.88 -17.28
N SER A 217 34.28 7.10 -18.22
CA SER A 217 33.84 5.74 -18.52
C SER A 217 34.15 4.72 -17.39
N GLU A 218 35.06 5.06 -16.49
CA GLU A 218 35.42 4.23 -15.35
C GLU A 218 34.45 4.36 -14.15
N ALA A 219 33.56 5.35 -14.21
CA ALA A 219 32.53 5.53 -13.19
C ALA A 219 31.37 4.55 -13.45
N GLU A 220 31.33 3.46 -12.66
CA GLU A 220 30.34 2.40 -12.77
C GLU A 220 29.10 2.73 -11.94
N ALA A 221 27.97 2.88 -12.60
CA ALA A 221 26.66 3.06 -11.96
C ALA A 221 25.64 2.13 -12.60
N PHE A 222 24.80 1.52 -11.79
CA PHE A 222 23.94 0.41 -12.18
C PHE A 222 22.47 0.70 -11.90
N ALA A 223 21.59 -0.11 -12.51
CA ALA A 223 20.16 -0.04 -12.36
C ALA A 223 19.54 -1.43 -12.25
N ILE A 224 18.56 -1.57 -11.36
CA ILE A 224 17.67 -2.72 -11.31
C ILE A 224 16.25 -2.20 -11.22
N THR A 225 15.36 -2.70 -12.08
CA THR A 225 13.93 -2.37 -12.01
C THR A 225 13.08 -3.58 -11.72
N CYS A 226 11.97 -3.34 -11.00
CA CYS A 226 10.95 -4.34 -10.70
C CYS A 226 9.75 -4.20 -11.65
N PRO A 227 8.98 -5.28 -11.89
CA PRO A 227 7.75 -5.22 -12.65
C PRO A 227 6.74 -4.29 -11.97
N LEU A 228 5.92 -3.62 -12.75
CA LEU A 228 4.73 -2.96 -12.22
C LEU A 228 3.74 -4.04 -11.78
N ILE A 229 3.32 -3.96 -10.54
CA ILE A 229 2.38 -4.96 -10.00
C ILE A 229 0.98 -4.65 -10.51
N THR A 230 0.37 -5.66 -11.11
CA THR A 230 -1.03 -5.68 -11.55
C THR A 230 -1.75 -6.85 -10.87
N LYS A 231 -3.07 -6.79 -10.82
CA LYS A 231 -3.86 -7.98 -10.47
C LYS A 231 -3.82 -9.00 -11.61
N ALA A 232 -4.18 -10.24 -11.34
CA ALA A 232 -4.22 -11.31 -12.35
C ALA A 232 -5.17 -10.99 -13.52
N ASP A 233 -6.20 -10.20 -13.29
CA ASP A 233 -7.13 -9.70 -14.32
C ASP A 233 -6.57 -8.52 -15.16
N GLY A 234 -5.33 -8.09 -14.90
CA GLY A 234 -4.66 -6.97 -15.57
C GLY A 234 -5.01 -5.58 -15.03
N THR A 235 -5.90 -5.49 -14.05
CA THR A 235 -6.23 -4.20 -13.44
C THR A 235 -5.14 -3.70 -12.51
N LYS A 236 -5.18 -2.40 -12.16
CA LYS A 236 -4.16 -1.78 -11.30
C LYS A 236 -4.22 -2.35 -9.90
N PHE A 237 -3.06 -2.82 -9.41
CA PHE A 237 -2.87 -3.21 -8.02
C PHE A 237 -3.05 -2.03 -7.07
N GLY A 238 -3.65 -2.28 -5.91
CA GLY A 238 -3.78 -1.28 -4.85
C GLY A 238 -4.92 -0.28 -5.01
N LYS A 239 -5.72 -0.42 -6.07
CA LYS A 239 -6.96 0.35 -6.22
C LYS A 239 -8.18 -0.52 -5.97
N THR A 240 -9.10 0.01 -5.18
CA THR A 240 -10.45 -0.52 -4.95
C THR A 240 -11.47 0.48 -5.50
N GLU A 241 -12.75 0.16 -5.46
CA GLU A 241 -13.82 1.11 -5.80
C GLU A 241 -13.79 2.37 -4.91
N SER A 242 -13.30 2.24 -3.67
CA SER A 242 -13.13 3.33 -2.70
C SER A 242 -11.78 4.06 -2.82
N GLY A 243 -10.94 3.74 -3.79
CA GLY A 243 -9.65 4.40 -4.03
C GLY A 243 -8.43 3.55 -3.67
N ASN A 244 -7.34 4.18 -3.24
CA ASN A 244 -6.10 3.50 -2.87
C ASN A 244 -6.24 2.76 -1.53
N VAL A 245 -5.54 1.63 -1.41
CA VAL A 245 -5.32 0.96 -0.11
C VAL A 245 -4.07 1.54 0.53
N TRP A 246 -4.28 2.33 1.58
CA TRP A 246 -3.22 3.08 2.25
C TRP A 246 -2.57 2.26 3.37
N LEU A 247 -1.32 2.58 3.70
CA LEU A 247 -0.63 1.98 4.85
C LEU A 247 -1.00 2.64 6.18
N ASP A 248 -1.50 3.89 6.12
CA ASP A 248 -1.96 4.60 7.31
C ASP A 248 -3.38 4.19 7.70
N ALA A 249 -3.56 3.81 8.96
CA ALA A 249 -4.85 3.41 9.52
C ALA A 249 -5.93 4.52 9.47
N ARG A 250 -5.54 5.79 9.35
CA ARG A 250 -6.46 6.93 9.18
C ARG A 250 -7.21 6.86 7.85
N TYR A 251 -6.60 6.32 6.80
CA TYR A 251 -7.17 6.26 5.45
C TYR A 251 -7.70 4.87 5.08
N THR A 252 -7.00 3.82 5.50
CA THR A 252 -7.44 2.44 5.32
C THR A 252 -7.26 1.72 6.65
N SER A 253 -8.36 1.41 7.30
CA SER A 253 -8.30 0.75 8.61
C SER A 253 -7.59 -0.61 8.53
N PRO A 254 -7.00 -1.10 9.64
CA PRO A 254 -6.39 -2.41 9.69
C PRO A 254 -7.33 -3.54 9.27
N TYR A 255 -8.62 -3.41 9.58
CA TYR A 255 -9.65 -4.35 9.13
C TYR A 255 -9.81 -4.36 7.60
N LYS A 256 -9.99 -3.18 6.96
CA LYS A 256 -10.10 -3.06 5.49
C LYS A 256 -8.81 -3.48 4.81
N PHE A 257 -7.67 -3.16 5.39
CA PHE A 257 -6.35 -3.56 4.93
C PHE A 257 -6.21 -5.10 4.95
N TYR A 258 -6.56 -5.74 6.06
CA TYR A 258 -6.61 -7.19 6.19
C TYR A 258 -7.55 -7.85 5.17
N GLN A 259 -8.77 -7.30 5.01
CA GLN A 259 -9.75 -7.80 4.05
C GLN A 259 -9.27 -7.72 2.60
N PHE A 260 -8.51 -6.67 2.25
CA PHE A 260 -7.93 -6.55 0.92
C PHE A 260 -7.05 -7.78 0.60
N TRP A 261 -6.13 -8.12 1.49
CA TRP A 261 -5.22 -9.26 1.29
C TRP A 261 -5.93 -10.61 1.37
N LEU A 262 -6.90 -10.71 2.28
CA LEU A 262 -7.69 -11.94 2.41
C LEU A 262 -8.51 -12.24 1.15
N ASN A 263 -8.94 -11.22 0.40
CA ASN A 263 -9.85 -11.37 -0.74
C ASN A 263 -9.17 -11.39 -2.11
N VAL A 264 -7.84 -11.42 -2.19
CA VAL A 264 -7.14 -11.57 -3.46
C VAL A 264 -7.42 -12.93 -4.09
N SER A 265 -7.31 -13.01 -5.41
CA SER A 265 -7.45 -14.29 -6.16
C SER A 265 -6.35 -15.29 -5.79
N ASP A 266 -6.55 -16.55 -6.11
CA ASP A 266 -5.54 -17.58 -5.85
C ASP A 266 -4.23 -17.30 -6.62
N ASP A 267 -4.33 -16.85 -7.85
CA ASP A 267 -3.18 -16.50 -8.68
C ASP A 267 -2.43 -15.28 -8.12
N ASP A 268 -3.16 -14.28 -7.66
CA ASP A 268 -2.56 -13.12 -7.00
C ASP A 268 -1.91 -13.50 -5.67
N ALA A 269 -2.55 -14.35 -4.87
CA ALA A 269 -2.00 -14.80 -3.59
C ALA A 269 -0.66 -15.51 -3.76
N LYS A 270 -0.50 -16.36 -4.78
CA LYS A 270 0.78 -17.04 -5.12
C LYS A 270 1.90 -16.06 -5.49
N ARG A 271 1.56 -14.96 -6.13
CA ARG A 271 2.52 -13.91 -6.49
C ARG A 271 2.81 -13.01 -5.30
N TYR A 272 1.78 -12.54 -4.60
CA TYR A 272 1.90 -11.54 -3.56
C TYR A 272 2.55 -12.08 -2.29
N ILE A 273 2.38 -13.36 -1.96
CA ILE A 273 3.07 -13.98 -0.82
C ILE A 273 4.60 -13.89 -0.97
N LYS A 274 5.10 -13.99 -2.21
CA LYS A 274 6.54 -13.85 -2.51
C LYS A 274 7.01 -12.40 -2.41
N ILE A 275 6.18 -11.43 -2.85
CA ILE A 275 6.56 -10.02 -2.98
C ILE A 275 6.43 -9.29 -1.64
N PHE A 276 5.33 -9.52 -0.91
CA PHE A 276 4.92 -8.70 0.23
C PHE A 276 5.18 -9.33 1.59
N THR A 277 5.87 -10.48 1.64
CA THR A 277 6.23 -11.11 2.91
C THR A 277 7.75 -11.32 3.02
N LEU A 278 8.21 -11.48 4.26
CA LEU A 278 9.61 -11.80 4.55
C LEU A 278 9.81 -13.31 4.82
N LEU A 279 8.81 -14.13 4.53
CA LEU A 279 8.90 -15.58 4.65
C LEU A 279 10.00 -16.12 3.73
N ASP A 280 10.67 -17.17 4.17
CA ASP A 280 11.66 -17.86 3.36
C ASP A 280 11.02 -18.69 2.23
N ARG A 281 11.86 -19.12 1.31
CA ARG A 281 11.44 -19.86 0.10
C ARG A 281 10.73 -21.16 0.44
N GLU A 282 11.28 -21.94 1.37
CA GLU A 282 10.76 -23.25 1.75
C GLU A 282 9.34 -23.13 2.33
N THR A 283 9.16 -22.16 3.24
CA THR A 283 7.85 -21.84 3.83
C THR A 283 6.84 -21.44 2.77
N ILE A 284 7.21 -20.56 1.83
CA ILE A 284 6.31 -20.10 0.78
C ILE A 284 5.94 -21.25 -0.18
N GLU A 285 6.90 -22.05 -0.61
CA GLU A 285 6.65 -23.20 -1.50
C GLU A 285 5.74 -24.24 -0.83
N SER A 286 5.92 -24.49 0.48
CA SER A 286 5.04 -25.37 1.26
C SER A 286 3.61 -24.83 1.35
N LEU A 287 3.45 -23.53 1.61
CA LEU A 287 2.12 -22.88 1.67
C LEU A 287 1.40 -22.91 0.32
N ILE A 288 2.14 -22.74 -0.78
CA ILE A 288 1.56 -22.82 -2.13
C ILE A 288 1.09 -24.23 -2.40
N ALA A 289 1.88 -25.25 -2.07
CA ALA A 289 1.51 -26.65 -2.26
C ALA A 289 0.26 -27.02 -1.44
N GLU A 290 0.21 -26.65 -0.15
CA GLU A 290 -0.95 -26.85 0.71
C GLU A 290 -2.21 -26.16 0.14
N HIS A 291 -2.05 -24.93 -0.36
CA HIS A 291 -3.16 -24.18 -0.96
C HIS A 291 -3.69 -24.87 -2.23
N GLU A 292 -2.82 -25.45 -3.06
CA GLU A 292 -3.22 -26.13 -4.29
C GLU A 292 -4.02 -27.42 -4.04
N GLU A 293 -3.78 -28.09 -2.92
CA GLU A 293 -4.56 -29.26 -2.50
C GLU A 293 -6.00 -28.88 -2.08
N ALA A 294 -6.19 -27.73 -1.42
CA ALA A 294 -7.48 -27.31 -0.91
C ALA A 294 -7.69 -25.78 -1.02
N PRO A 295 -7.84 -25.20 -2.22
CA PRO A 295 -7.94 -23.76 -2.42
C PRO A 295 -9.09 -23.10 -1.67
N HIS A 296 -10.19 -23.82 -1.44
CA HIS A 296 -11.37 -23.33 -0.72
C HIS A 296 -11.09 -22.99 0.75
N LEU A 297 -10.03 -23.54 1.36
CA LEU A 297 -9.59 -23.23 2.71
C LEU A 297 -8.88 -21.86 2.79
N ARG A 298 -8.44 -21.32 1.64
CA ARG A 298 -7.77 -20.02 1.50
C ARG A 298 -6.56 -19.85 2.42
N VAL A 299 -5.78 -20.93 2.61
CA VAL A 299 -4.61 -20.93 3.51
C VAL A 299 -3.61 -19.87 3.11
N LEU A 300 -3.35 -19.76 1.80
CA LEU A 300 -2.38 -18.81 1.26
C LEU A 300 -2.79 -17.35 1.48
N GLN A 301 -4.06 -17.00 1.21
CA GLN A 301 -4.58 -15.65 1.45
C GLN A 301 -4.59 -15.30 2.95
N LYS A 302 -4.95 -16.25 3.81
CA LYS A 302 -4.93 -16.05 5.26
C LYS A 302 -3.53 -15.75 5.75
N ARG A 303 -2.52 -16.52 5.30
CA ARG A 303 -1.14 -16.29 5.69
C ARG A 303 -0.60 -14.97 5.12
N LEU A 304 -0.91 -14.66 3.88
CA LEU A 304 -0.56 -13.37 3.27
C LEU A 304 -1.14 -12.18 4.07
N ALA A 305 -2.43 -12.25 4.39
CA ALA A 305 -3.10 -11.21 5.16
C ALA A 305 -2.53 -11.07 6.58
N GLU A 306 -2.19 -12.19 7.23
CA GLU A 306 -1.52 -12.21 8.54
C GLU A 306 -0.17 -11.48 8.49
N GLU A 307 0.71 -11.92 7.58
CA GLU A 307 2.07 -11.38 7.47
C GLU A 307 2.07 -9.88 7.17
N VAL A 308 1.30 -9.48 6.16
CA VAL A 308 1.33 -8.08 5.72
C VAL A 308 0.61 -7.16 6.70
N THR A 309 -0.51 -7.58 7.29
CA THR A 309 -1.22 -6.76 8.29
C THR A 309 -0.40 -6.62 9.56
N THR A 310 0.23 -7.69 10.04
CA THR A 310 1.11 -7.65 11.21
C THR A 310 2.32 -6.74 10.96
N MET A 311 2.91 -6.81 9.78
CA MET A 311 4.08 -6.02 9.42
C MET A 311 3.77 -4.51 9.33
N ILE A 312 2.63 -4.12 8.77
CA ILE A 312 2.28 -2.72 8.52
C ILE A 312 1.61 -2.07 9.73
N HIS A 313 0.72 -2.77 10.40
CA HIS A 313 -0.03 -2.24 11.54
C HIS A 313 0.50 -2.79 12.86
N SER A 314 0.12 -3.99 13.25
CA SER A 314 0.67 -4.75 14.39
C SER A 314 0.00 -6.13 14.47
N ARG A 315 0.56 -7.00 15.31
CA ARG A 315 -0.07 -8.28 15.63
C ARG A 315 -1.42 -8.10 16.29
N GLU A 316 -1.55 -7.14 17.19
CA GLU A 316 -2.81 -6.82 17.88
C GLU A 316 -3.91 -6.38 16.88
N GLU A 317 -3.57 -5.49 15.96
CA GLU A 317 -4.52 -5.02 14.94
C GLU A 317 -4.92 -6.14 13.96
N TYR A 318 -4.00 -7.05 13.63
CA TYR A 318 -4.33 -8.25 12.86
C TYR A 318 -5.33 -9.14 13.62
N GLU A 319 -5.12 -9.41 14.90
CA GLU A 319 -6.00 -10.25 15.72
C GLU A 319 -7.40 -9.63 15.83
N LYS A 320 -7.50 -8.32 16.03
CA LYS A 320 -8.78 -7.59 16.00
C LYS A 320 -9.47 -7.71 14.62
N ALA A 321 -8.71 -7.60 13.53
CA ALA A 321 -9.26 -7.73 12.18
C ALA A 321 -9.79 -9.15 11.89
N VAL A 322 -9.10 -10.18 12.38
CA VAL A 322 -9.55 -11.58 12.29
C VAL A 322 -10.83 -11.78 13.08
N GLU A 323 -10.88 -11.31 14.34
CA GLU A 323 -12.08 -11.41 15.19
C GLU A 323 -13.27 -10.72 14.51
N ALA A 324 -13.08 -9.49 14.02
CA ALA A 324 -14.09 -8.74 13.28
C ALA A 324 -14.60 -9.47 12.04
N SER A 325 -13.68 -10.09 11.28
CA SER A 325 -14.03 -10.90 10.10
C SER A 325 -14.85 -12.13 10.46
N GLN A 326 -14.53 -12.80 11.56
CA GLN A 326 -15.29 -13.93 12.07
C GLN A 326 -16.70 -13.54 12.53
N ILE A 327 -16.85 -12.33 13.07
CA ILE A 327 -18.16 -11.79 13.46
C ILE A 327 -19.06 -11.63 12.23
N LEU A 328 -18.53 -11.12 11.12
CA LEU A 328 -19.32 -10.93 9.89
C LEU A 328 -19.67 -12.24 9.19
N PHE A 329 -18.67 -13.08 8.97
CA PHE A 329 -18.76 -14.23 8.07
C PHE A 329 -18.84 -15.58 8.78
N GLY A 330 -18.62 -15.63 10.10
CA GLY A 330 -18.63 -16.83 10.92
C GLY A 330 -19.90 -17.01 11.75
N GLN A 331 -19.92 -18.10 12.54
CA GLN A 331 -20.93 -18.37 13.57
C GLN A 331 -20.54 -17.69 14.91
N SER A 332 -20.12 -16.44 14.87
CA SER A 332 -19.70 -15.73 16.09
C SER A 332 -20.88 -15.45 17.00
N THR A 333 -20.61 -15.46 18.29
CA THR A 333 -21.59 -15.19 19.35
C THR A 333 -21.86 -13.69 19.49
N SER A 334 -22.97 -13.35 20.08
CA SER A 334 -23.31 -11.97 20.51
C SER A 334 -22.24 -11.36 21.42
N GLU A 335 -21.59 -12.16 22.25
CA GLU A 335 -20.50 -11.73 23.13
C GLU A 335 -19.29 -11.17 22.36
N ALA A 336 -18.91 -11.79 21.24
CA ALA A 336 -17.81 -11.31 20.41
C ALA A 336 -18.15 -9.94 19.79
N LEU A 337 -19.40 -9.74 19.39
CA LEU A 337 -19.89 -8.47 18.85
C LEU A 337 -19.81 -7.33 19.89
N HIS A 338 -20.14 -7.61 21.16
CA HIS A 338 -20.09 -6.63 22.25
C HIS A 338 -18.65 -6.26 22.69
N ARG A 339 -17.62 -7.00 22.27
CA ARG A 339 -16.20 -6.67 22.53
C ARG A 339 -15.61 -5.70 21.52
N LEU A 340 -16.29 -5.47 20.37
CA LEU A 340 -15.81 -4.53 19.38
C LEU A 340 -15.87 -3.10 19.89
N ASP A 341 -14.81 -2.34 19.67
CA ASP A 341 -14.87 -0.89 19.82
C ASP A 341 -15.73 -0.25 18.72
N GLU A 342 -16.19 0.97 18.96
CA GLU A 342 -17.06 1.71 18.04
C GLU A 342 -16.44 1.84 16.63
N GLN A 343 -15.15 2.12 16.57
CA GLN A 343 -14.44 2.33 15.29
C GLN A 343 -14.41 1.04 14.47
N THR A 344 -14.06 -0.07 15.09
CA THR A 344 -14.04 -1.39 14.46
C THR A 344 -15.43 -1.82 14.03
N LEU A 345 -16.45 -1.61 14.87
CA LEU A 345 -17.85 -1.90 14.54
C LEU A 345 -18.31 -1.16 13.28
N LEU A 346 -18.07 0.15 13.21
CA LEU A 346 -18.44 0.97 12.05
C LEU A 346 -17.70 0.57 10.79
N GLN A 347 -16.44 0.14 10.89
CA GLN A 347 -15.64 -0.33 9.75
C GLN A 347 -16.12 -1.70 9.25
N VAL A 348 -16.47 -2.60 10.16
CA VAL A 348 -17.01 -3.94 9.85
C VAL A 348 -18.33 -3.82 9.11
N PHE A 349 -19.19 -2.89 9.55
CA PHE A 349 -20.50 -2.65 8.96
C PHE A 349 -20.54 -1.42 8.02
N ASP A 350 -19.40 -1.04 7.45
CA ASP A 350 -19.35 0.02 6.44
C ASP A 350 -20.17 -0.35 5.20
N GLY A 351 -21.00 0.60 4.73
CA GLY A 351 -21.93 0.37 3.61
C GLY A 351 -23.22 -0.37 3.99
N VAL A 352 -23.38 -0.81 5.23
CA VAL A 352 -24.64 -1.35 5.74
C VAL A 352 -25.63 -0.20 5.97
N PRO A 353 -26.93 -0.34 5.58
CA PRO A 353 -27.92 0.67 5.87
C PRO A 353 -28.01 1.01 7.35
N GLN A 354 -27.98 2.31 7.66
CA GLN A 354 -27.99 2.82 9.03
C GLN A 354 -29.27 3.59 9.31
N PHE A 355 -29.81 3.43 10.50
CA PHE A 355 -31.01 4.11 10.99
C PHE A 355 -30.74 4.74 12.35
N LYS A 356 -31.26 5.93 12.59
CA LYS A 356 -31.14 6.64 13.85
C LYS A 356 -32.43 6.53 14.66
N VAL A 357 -32.32 6.27 15.95
CA VAL A 357 -33.42 6.17 16.92
C VAL A 357 -33.05 6.91 18.19
N SER A 358 -34.00 7.57 18.84
CA SER A 358 -33.75 8.25 20.09
C SER A 358 -33.61 7.25 21.24
N LYS A 359 -32.76 7.56 22.24
CA LYS A 359 -32.66 6.79 23.51
C LYS A 359 -33.99 6.62 24.24
N GLU A 360 -34.89 7.61 24.10
CA GLU A 360 -36.22 7.57 24.69
C GLU A 360 -37.10 6.48 24.08
N GLU A 361 -36.74 6.00 22.88
CA GLU A 361 -37.45 4.94 22.17
C GLU A 361 -36.96 3.53 22.54
N LEU A 362 -35.90 3.41 23.36
CA LEU A 362 -35.54 2.14 24.00
C LEU A 362 -36.67 1.71 24.97
N GLY A 363 -36.91 0.40 25.07
CA GLY A 363 -38.04 -0.16 25.77
C GLY A 363 -39.24 -0.45 24.87
N CYS A 364 -39.18 -0.12 23.58
CA CYS A 364 -40.14 -0.54 22.57
C CYS A 364 -39.99 -2.02 22.20
N SER A 365 -41.03 -2.60 21.58
CA SER A 365 -40.91 -3.95 21.05
C SER A 365 -39.89 -3.98 19.88
N PHE A 366 -39.20 -5.12 19.72
CA PHE A 366 -38.28 -5.30 18.61
C PHE A 366 -38.98 -5.12 17.24
N ILE A 367 -40.24 -5.50 17.14
CA ILE A 367 -41.07 -5.32 15.95
C ILE A 367 -41.26 -3.82 15.65
N ASP A 368 -41.55 -3.02 16.69
CA ASP A 368 -41.71 -1.57 16.53
C ASP A 368 -40.41 -0.89 16.12
N LEU A 369 -39.31 -1.30 16.74
CA LEU A 369 -37.98 -0.84 16.36
C LEU A 369 -37.74 -1.08 14.86
N CYS A 370 -37.98 -2.30 14.38
CA CYS A 370 -37.66 -2.71 13.03
C CYS A 370 -38.61 -2.22 11.93
N ALA A 371 -39.91 -1.98 12.28
CA ALA A 371 -40.90 -1.63 11.27
C ALA A 371 -41.35 -0.16 11.33
N GLU A 372 -41.41 0.45 12.54
CA GLU A 372 -41.89 1.83 12.70
C GLU A 372 -40.74 2.84 12.88
N LYS A 373 -39.69 2.45 13.62
CA LYS A 373 -38.62 3.36 14.01
C LYS A 373 -37.46 3.38 13.00
N SER A 374 -37.12 2.23 12.40
CA SER A 374 -36.00 2.10 11.49
C SER A 374 -36.34 1.69 10.07
N ALA A 375 -37.60 1.38 9.78
CA ALA A 375 -38.05 0.95 8.43
C ALA A 375 -37.24 -0.22 7.82
N ILE A 376 -36.62 -1.07 8.65
CA ILE A 376 -35.91 -2.29 8.21
C ILE A 376 -36.90 -3.28 7.60
N PHE A 377 -38.13 -3.28 8.09
CA PHE A 377 -39.23 -4.02 7.52
C PHE A 377 -40.34 -3.08 7.03
N PRO A 378 -40.98 -3.39 5.89
CA PRO A 378 -42.08 -2.58 5.36
C PRO A 378 -43.32 -2.54 6.27
N SER A 379 -43.49 -3.56 7.13
CA SER A 379 -44.60 -3.64 8.06
C SER A 379 -44.30 -4.54 9.26
N LYS A 380 -45.04 -4.28 10.37
CA LYS A 380 -45.02 -5.16 11.58
C LYS A 380 -45.42 -6.60 11.26
N GLY A 381 -46.35 -6.79 10.32
CA GLY A 381 -46.78 -8.11 9.87
C GLY A 381 -45.68 -8.92 9.22
N GLU A 382 -44.90 -8.28 8.37
CA GLU A 382 -43.76 -8.92 7.69
C GLU A 382 -42.62 -9.26 8.69
N CYS A 383 -42.31 -8.31 9.58
CA CYS A 383 -41.35 -8.55 10.66
C CYS A 383 -41.75 -9.76 11.51
N ARG A 384 -43.01 -9.84 11.92
CA ARG A 384 -43.56 -10.93 12.71
C ARG A 384 -43.47 -12.29 12.02
N LYS A 385 -43.78 -12.35 10.73
CA LYS A 385 -43.65 -13.56 9.91
C LYS A 385 -42.19 -14.03 9.80
N MET A 386 -41.25 -13.07 9.60
CA MET A 386 -39.84 -13.40 9.52
C MET A 386 -39.26 -13.87 10.86
N ILE A 387 -39.70 -13.31 12.00
CA ILE A 387 -39.32 -13.79 13.34
C ILE A 387 -39.80 -15.22 13.54
N GLN A 388 -41.09 -15.50 13.25
CA GLN A 388 -41.66 -16.86 13.35
C GLN A 388 -40.97 -17.88 12.47
N GLY A 389 -40.48 -17.45 11.30
CA GLY A 389 -39.67 -18.26 10.38
C GLY A 389 -38.19 -18.37 10.78
N GLY A 390 -37.77 -17.80 11.91
CA GLY A 390 -36.38 -17.84 12.38
C GLY A 390 -35.39 -17.06 11.48
N GLY A 391 -35.92 -16.09 10.69
CA GLY A 391 -35.15 -15.33 9.71
C GLY A 391 -34.62 -14.00 10.21
N VAL A 392 -34.73 -13.68 11.54
CA VAL A 392 -34.28 -12.41 12.10
C VAL A 392 -33.40 -12.63 13.30
N SER A 393 -32.34 -11.86 13.41
CA SER A 393 -31.47 -11.84 14.58
C SER A 393 -31.24 -10.41 15.07
N LEU A 394 -31.13 -10.26 16.37
CA LEU A 394 -30.69 -9.08 17.09
C LEU A 394 -29.29 -9.36 17.63
N ASN A 395 -28.30 -8.56 17.27
CA ASN A 395 -26.92 -8.74 17.70
C ASN A 395 -26.40 -10.18 17.53
N LYS A 396 -26.70 -10.80 16.37
CA LYS A 396 -26.39 -12.20 16.03
C LYS A 396 -27.21 -13.26 16.79
N GLU A 397 -28.00 -12.92 17.75
CA GLU A 397 -28.92 -13.84 18.43
C GLU A 397 -30.26 -13.91 17.71
N LYS A 398 -30.75 -15.12 17.46
CA LYS A 398 -32.06 -15.30 16.83
C LYS A 398 -33.18 -14.79 17.73
N VAL A 399 -34.00 -13.92 17.16
CA VAL A 399 -35.22 -13.46 17.83
C VAL A 399 -36.30 -14.48 17.58
N ALA A 400 -36.68 -15.21 18.65
CA ALA A 400 -37.75 -16.19 18.59
C ALA A 400 -39.07 -15.67 19.21
N ASP A 401 -38.97 -14.71 20.12
CA ASP A 401 -40.12 -14.12 20.78
C ASP A 401 -40.59 -12.85 20.05
N ILE A 402 -41.82 -12.87 19.58
CA ILE A 402 -42.48 -11.73 18.94
C ILE A 402 -42.73 -10.56 19.89
N GLN A 403 -42.68 -10.80 21.23
CA GLN A 403 -42.85 -9.78 22.27
C GLN A 403 -41.48 -9.26 22.79
N ARG A 404 -40.35 -9.66 22.18
CA ARG A 404 -39.01 -9.20 22.57
C ARG A 404 -38.97 -7.67 22.65
N VAL A 405 -38.59 -7.15 23.82
CA VAL A 405 -38.37 -5.73 24.08
C VAL A 405 -36.88 -5.44 23.91
N VAL A 406 -36.56 -4.31 23.30
CA VAL A 406 -35.18 -3.83 23.12
C VAL A 406 -34.81 -2.94 24.29
N THR A 407 -33.72 -3.24 24.95
CA THR A 407 -33.26 -2.54 26.17
C THR A 407 -31.86 -1.97 26.01
N ALA A 408 -31.39 -1.23 26.97
CA ALA A 408 -30.01 -0.73 26.99
C ALA A 408 -28.94 -1.85 27.01
N GLU A 409 -29.31 -3.06 27.48
CA GLU A 409 -28.41 -4.22 27.49
C GLU A 409 -28.13 -4.76 26.06
N ASP A 410 -29.00 -4.43 25.09
CA ASP A 410 -28.82 -4.79 23.70
C ASP A 410 -27.84 -3.85 22.95
N LEU A 411 -27.39 -2.78 23.59
CA LEU A 411 -26.51 -1.81 22.96
C LEU A 411 -25.06 -2.33 22.84
N ILE A 412 -24.53 -2.35 21.66
CA ILE A 412 -23.11 -2.56 21.36
C ILE A 412 -22.43 -1.20 21.48
N ALA A 413 -21.29 -1.11 22.18
CA ALA A 413 -20.57 0.13 22.43
C ALA A 413 -21.51 1.26 22.92
N GLU A 414 -22.50 0.92 23.79
CA GLU A 414 -23.48 1.83 24.38
C GLU A 414 -24.36 2.62 23.40
N LYS A 415 -24.33 2.29 22.10
CA LYS A 415 -24.92 3.12 21.05
C LYS A 415 -25.53 2.36 19.87
N TYR A 416 -25.12 1.14 19.59
CA TYR A 416 -25.45 0.45 18.35
C TYR A 416 -26.26 -0.82 18.58
N ILE A 417 -27.17 -1.10 17.65
CA ILE A 417 -27.91 -2.37 17.59
C ILE A 417 -27.75 -2.93 16.18
N LEU A 418 -27.33 -4.18 16.07
CA LEU A 418 -27.23 -4.89 14.80
C LEU A 418 -28.47 -5.74 14.57
N VAL A 419 -29.18 -5.46 13.48
CA VAL A 419 -30.32 -6.26 13.04
C VAL A 419 -29.92 -7.04 11.79
N GLN A 420 -30.13 -8.36 11.79
CA GLN A 420 -29.91 -9.20 10.62
C GLN A 420 -31.25 -9.74 10.12
N ARG A 421 -31.53 -9.49 8.82
CA ARG A 421 -32.71 -9.98 8.08
C ARG A 421 -32.30 -11.02 7.06
N GLY A 422 -32.65 -12.27 7.28
CA GLY A 422 -32.18 -13.39 6.49
C GLY A 422 -30.68 -13.69 6.71
N LYS A 423 -30.04 -14.32 5.71
CA LYS A 423 -28.64 -14.76 5.87
C LYS A 423 -27.59 -13.69 5.56
N LYS A 424 -27.94 -12.65 4.78
CA LYS A 424 -26.94 -11.72 4.21
C LYS A 424 -27.21 -10.24 4.44
N ASN A 425 -28.39 -9.86 4.89
CA ASN A 425 -28.77 -8.45 5.03
C ASN A 425 -28.59 -7.99 6.48
N TYR A 426 -27.66 -7.06 6.66
CA TYR A 426 -27.41 -6.42 7.96
C TYR A 426 -27.88 -4.97 7.94
N TYR A 427 -28.30 -4.50 9.08
CA TYR A 427 -28.77 -3.13 9.32
C TYR A 427 -28.22 -2.67 10.66
N LEU A 428 -27.70 -1.46 10.71
CA LEU A 428 -27.18 -0.86 11.95
C LEU A 428 -28.14 0.21 12.45
N VAL A 429 -28.66 0.05 13.65
CA VAL A 429 -29.47 1.06 14.32
C VAL A 429 -28.59 1.82 15.29
N ILE A 430 -28.53 3.13 15.14
CA ILE A 430 -27.74 4.07 15.95
C ILE A 430 -28.71 4.70 16.96
N VAL A 431 -28.44 4.53 18.23
CA VAL A 431 -29.24 5.07 19.33
C VAL A 431 -28.56 6.34 19.85
N GLU A 432 -29.21 7.49 19.65
CA GLU A 432 -28.69 8.83 20.01
C GLU A 432 -29.51 9.51 21.10
#